data_255b6be26eb6d49b168b69891cb04e7a
#
_entry.id   255b6be26eb6d49b168b69891cb04e7a
#
_cell.length_a   1.000
_cell.length_b   1.000
_cell.length_c   1.000
_cell.angle_alpha   90.00
_cell.angle_beta   90.00
_cell.angle_gamma   90.00
#
_symmetry.space_group_name_H-M   'P 1'
#
loop_
_entity.id
_entity.type
_entity.pdbx_description
1 polymer ?
#
loop_
_entity_poly.entity_id
_entity_poly.type
_entity_poly.pdbx_seq_one_letter_code
_entity_poly.pdbx_strand_id
1 'polypeptide(L)'
;MVRVTNLSTGHSAMVRITDRGPFVEDRVVDLSLAAARAVDVWQPGTAEVKLEVLSAPSPIAQGGRWCVQIGAFQSEREARKLKEKLQDRYENANVIQFTGPTGEWVRIRPEGDDKRVAEEVASKTHVKEGGVFLVRLD
;
A
#
# COMPACT_ATOMS: atom_id res chain seq x y z
N MET A 1 2.84 0.75 16.61
CA MET A 1 1.70 1.48 17.21
C MET A 1 1.52 2.83 16.55
N VAL A 2 0.30 3.17 16.24
CA VAL A 2 -0.08 4.41 15.57
C VAL A 2 -1.24 5.05 16.32
N ARG A 3 -1.24 6.37 16.45
CA ARG A 3 -2.42 7.12 16.88
C ARG A 3 -3.18 7.59 15.68
N VAL A 4 -4.46 7.25 15.63
CA VAL A 4 -5.40 7.72 14.60
C VAL A 4 -6.29 8.78 15.23
N THR A 5 -6.35 9.96 14.64
CA THR A 5 -7.23 11.06 15.09
C THR A 5 -8.17 11.44 13.97
N ASN A 6 -9.47 11.44 14.24
CA ASN A 6 -10.48 11.95 13.32
C ASN A 6 -10.39 13.49 13.30
N LEU A 7 -10.11 14.08 12.14
CA LEU A 7 -9.93 15.53 12.04
C LEU A 7 -11.23 16.33 12.23
N SER A 8 -12.38 15.70 12.00
CA SER A 8 -13.69 16.35 12.18
C SER A 8 -14.15 16.36 13.62
N THR A 9 -13.90 15.29 14.37
CA THR A 9 -14.40 15.14 15.77
C THR A 9 -13.32 15.35 16.82
N GLY A 10 -12.05 15.21 16.46
CA GLY A 10 -10.92 15.25 17.38
C GLY A 10 -10.73 13.97 18.21
N HIS A 11 -11.62 12.99 18.10
CA HIS A 11 -11.46 11.72 18.80
C HIS A 11 -10.30 10.92 18.25
N SER A 12 -9.53 10.29 19.12
CA SER A 12 -8.36 9.51 18.75
C SER A 12 -8.32 8.15 19.44
N ALA A 13 -7.61 7.21 18.81
CA ALA A 13 -7.34 5.90 19.36
C ALA A 13 -5.94 5.44 18.99
N MET A 14 -5.31 4.67 19.87
CA MET A 14 -4.07 3.97 19.57
C MET A 14 -4.38 2.61 18.96
N VAL A 15 -3.80 2.34 17.80
CA VAL A 15 -4.02 1.09 17.06
C VAL A 15 -2.69 0.41 16.75
N ARG A 16 -2.73 -0.91 16.65
CA ARG A 16 -1.62 -1.70 16.17
C ARG A 16 -1.83 -1.96 14.68
N ILE A 17 -0.82 -1.66 13.87
CA ILE A 17 -0.84 -2.07 12.47
C ILE A 17 -0.49 -3.56 12.41
N THR A 18 -1.38 -4.35 11.83
CA THR A 18 -1.27 -5.83 11.76
C THR A 18 -1.10 -6.34 10.34
N ASP A 19 -1.35 -5.51 9.34
CA ASP A 19 -1.23 -5.87 7.94
C ASP A 19 -0.81 -4.65 7.10
N ARG A 20 -0.41 -4.89 5.87
CA ARG A 20 -0.10 -3.87 4.87
C ARG A 20 -1.34 -3.55 4.05
N GLY A 21 -1.43 -2.33 3.60
CA GLY A 21 -2.57 -1.82 2.84
C GLY A 21 -3.10 -0.55 3.48
N PRO A 22 -4.25 -0.06 2.97
CA PRO A 22 -5.31 -0.76 2.21
C PRO A 22 -5.12 -0.91 0.69
N PHE A 23 -4.11 -0.38 0.05
CA PHE A 23 -3.88 -0.42 -1.42
C PHE A 23 -5.09 0.08 -2.22
N VAL A 24 -5.70 1.13 -1.75
CA VAL A 24 -6.76 1.88 -2.41
C VAL A 24 -6.33 3.34 -2.40
N GLU A 25 -6.41 4.01 -3.55
CA GLU A 25 -6.08 5.43 -3.63
C GLU A 25 -6.92 6.23 -2.64
N ASP A 26 -6.33 7.26 -2.07
CA ASP A 26 -6.94 8.16 -1.08
C ASP A 26 -7.31 7.50 0.27
N ARG A 27 -6.93 6.23 0.49
CA ARG A 27 -7.08 5.57 1.79
C ARG A 27 -5.71 5.27 2.38
N VAL A 28 -5.53 5.65 3.64
CA VAL A 28 -4.24 5.49 4.34
C VAL A 28 -4.25 4.38 5.39
N VAL A 29 -5.43 4.04 5.92
CA VAL A 29 -5.58 2.98 6.91
C VAL A 29 -6.99 2.42 6.90
N ASP A 30 -7.11 1.11 7.05
CA ASP A 30 -8.37 0.44 7.34
C ASP A 30 -8.42 0.11 8.82
N LEU A 31 -9.51 0.50 9.46
CA LEU A 31 -9.69 0.34 10.90
C LEU A 31 -10.53 -0.89 11.22
N SER A 32 -10.18 -1.57 12.33
CA SER A 32 -11.09 -2.54 12.93
C SER A 32 -12.40 -1.87 13.35
N LEU A 33 -13.46 -2.64 13.51
CA LEU A 33 -14.76 -2.12 13.96
C LEU A 33 -14.62 -1.34 15.28
N ALA A 34 -13.87 -1.87 16.23
CA ALA A 34 -13.66 -1.21 17.52
C ALA A 34 -12.94 0.14 17.38
N ALA A 35 -11.88 0.19 16.55
CA ALA A 35 -11.15 1.42 16.29
C ALA A 35 -12.03 2.43 15.51
N ALA A 36 -12.76 1.97 14.50
CA ALA A 36 -13.63 2.84 13.72
C ALA A 36 -14.74 3.48 14.58
N ARG A 37 -15.27 2.75 15.54
CA ARG A 37 -16.25 3.30 16.52
C ARG A 37 -15.59 4.30 17.47
N ALA A 38 -14.39 4.01 17.95
CA ALA A 38 -13.67 4.88 18.88
C ALA A 38 -13.31 6.24 18.28
N VAL A 39 -13.11 6.32 16.97
CA VAL A 39 -12.74 7.55 16.26
C VAL A 39 -13.84 8.07 15.32
N ASP A 40 -15.07 7.64 15.50
CA ASP A 40 -16.26 8.12 14.78
C ASP A 40 -16.21 7.93 13.25
N VAL A 41 -15.52 6.91 12.78
CA VAL A 41 -15.47 6.56 11.35
C VAL A 41 -16.51 5.53 10.96
N TRP A 42 -17.07 4.82 11.93
CA TRP A 42 -18.00 3.72 11.69
C TRP A 42 -19.25 4.12 10.88
N GLN A 43 -19.95 5.18 11.29
CA GLN A 43 -21.18 5.57 10.61
C GLN A 43 -20.95 6.21 9.23
N PRO A 44 -20.02 7.19 9.08
CA PRO A 44 -19.74 7.74 7.76
C PRO A 44 -19.02 6.76 6.84
N GLY A 45 -18.40 5.72 7.38
CA GLY A 45 -17.64 4.72 6.62
C GLY A 45 -16.22 5.14 6.26
N THR A 46 -16.01 6.42 5.95
CA THR A 46 -14.69 7.03 5.70
C THR A 46 -14.62 8.40 6.36
N ALA A 47 -13.43 8.82 6.75
CA ALA A 47 -13.19 10.15 7.31
C ALA A 47 -11.73 10.56 7.09
N GLU A 48 -11.49 11.86 7.08
CA GLU A 48 -10.13 12.39 7.11
C GLU A 48 -9.53 12.18 8.49
N VAL A 49 -8.35 11.58 8.53
CA VAL A 49 -7.65 11.25 9.77
C VAL A 49 -6.21 11.74 9.74
N LYS A 50 -5.69 12.03 10.91
CA LYS A 50 -4.27 12.23 11.15
C LYS A 50 -3.67 10.94 11.71
N LEU A 51 -2.56 10.48 11.14
CA LEU A 51 -1.80 9.34 11.64
C LEU A 51 -0.49 9.82 12.27
N GLU A 52 -0.24 9.37 13.50
CA GLU A 52 1.01 9.64 14.21
C GLU A 52 1.64 8.30 14.60
N VAL A 53 2.85 8.04 14.09
CA VAL A 53 3.57 6.82 14.45
C VAL A 53 4.17 6.98 15.82
N LEU A 54 3.74 6.17 16.77
CA LEU A 54 4.19 6.19 18.16
C LEU A 54 5.38 5.24 18.40
N SER A 55 5.38 4.10 17.74
CA SER A 55 6.49 3.15 17.74
C SER A 55 6.47 2.28 16.48
N ALA A 56 7.65 1.93 16.00
CA ALA A 56 7.83 1.04 14.85
C ALA A 56 8.95 0.03 15.17
N PRO A 57 8.89 -1.22 14.62
CA PRO A 57 9.92 -2.22 14.84
C PRO A 57 11.28 -1.83 14.29
N SER A 58 11.31 -0.98 13.27
CA SER A 58 12.52 -0.45 12.64
C SER A 58 12.28 1.00 12.21
N PRO A 59 13.36 1.79 12.02
CA PRO A 59 13.22 3.19 11.58
C PRO A 59 12.42 3.31 10.28
N ILE A 60 11.39 4.15 10.28
CA ILE A 60 10.50 4.32 9.12
C ILE A 60 11.22 5.05 7.98
N ALA A 61 12.08 6.00 8.34
CA ALA A 61 12.74 6.88 7.37
C ALA A 61 14.00 6.29 6.75
N GLN A 62 14.53 5.20 7.30
CA GLN A 62 15.84 4.67 6.87
C GLN A 62 15.77 3.18 6.56
N GLY A 63 16.47 2.78 5.51
CA GLY A 63 16.65 1.39 5.13
C GLY A 63 15.36 0.70 4.70
N GLY A 64 15.29 -0.60 4.98
CA GLY A 64 14.16 -1.45 4.63
C GLY A 64 14.25 -2.03 3.23
N ARG A 65 13.48 -3.09 3.01
CA ARG A 65 13.31 -3.71 1.70
C ARG A 65 12.02 -3.24 1.08
N TRP A 66 12.05 -2.91 -0.21
CA TRP A 66 10.93 -2.24 -0.87
C TRP A 66 10.53 -2.93 -2.16
N CYS A 67 9.25 -2.86 -2.46
CA CYS A 67 8.69 -3.29 -3.73
C CYS A 67 7.60 -2.32 -4.19
N VAL A 68 7.13 -2.51 -5.41
CA VAL A 68 5.96 -1.82 -5.93
C VAL A 68 4.84 -2.83 -6.17
N GLN A 69 3.66 -2.53 -5.68
CA GLN A 69 2.46 -3.33 -5.90
C GLN A 69 1.46 -2.53 -6.70
N ILE A 70 0.96 -3.13 -7.77
CA ILE A 70 0.15 -2.45 -8.79
C ILE A 70 -1.14 -3.23 -8.98
N GLY A 71 -2.26 -2.56 -8.91
CA GLY A 71 -3.59 -3.14 -9.04
C GLY A 71 -4.64 -2.39 -8.22
N ALA A 72 -5.81 -2.95 -7.98
CA ALA A 72 -6.22 -4.25 -8.52
C ALA A 72 -6.74 -4.12 -9.93
N PHE A 73 -6.39 -5.09 -10.76
CA PHE A 73 -6.96 -5.21 -12.11
C PHE A 73 -8.15 -6.17 -12.08
N GLN A 74 -9.21 -5.86 -12.81
CA GLN A 74 -10.33 -6.79 -12.99
C GLN A 74 -10.01 -7.88 -14.01
N SER A 75 -9.13 -7.58 -14.95
CA SER A 75 -8.71 -8.48 -16.02
C SER A 75 -7.34 -9.10 -15.73
N GLU A 76 -7.28 -10.43 -15.68
CA GLU A 76 -6.02 -11.18 -15.62
C GLU A 76 -5.11 -10.85 -16.82
N ARG A 77 -5.69 -10.61 -17.98
CA ARG A 77 -4.96 -10.24 -19.21
C ARG A 77 -4.23 -8.90 -19.05
N GLU A 78 -4.87 -7.90 -18.47
CA GLU A 78 -4.25 -6.58 -18.25
C GLU A 78 -3.12 -6.67 -17.23
N ALA A 79 -3.29 -7.43 -16.17
CA ALA A 79 -2.23 -7.70 -15.21
C ALA A 79 -1.04 -8.43 -15.86
N ARG A 80 -1.30 -9.42 -16.69
CA ARG A 80 -0.26 -10.15 -17.43
C ARG A 80 0.53 -9.26 -18.39
N LYS A 81 -0.14 -8.39 -19.11
CA LYS A 81 0.53 -7.41 -20.00
C LYS A 81 1.48 -6.50 -19.21
N LEU A 82 1.04 -6.00 -18.08
CA LEU A 82 1.89 -5.18 -17.23
C LEU A 82 3.07 -5.96 -16.70
N LYS A 83 2.86 -7.18 -16.22
CA LYS A 83 3.93 -8.08 -15.77
C LYS A 83 5.00 -8.25 -16.84
N GLU A 84 4.61 -8.60 -18.05
CA GLU A 84 5.54 -8.80 -19.18
C GLU A 84 6.31 -7.53 -19.51
N LYS A 85 5.62 -6.38 -19.55
CA LYS A 85 6.26 -5.08 -19.79
C LYS A 85 7.30 -4.73 -18.72
N LEU A 86 7.00 -5.00 -17.45
CA LEU A 86 7.93 -4.74 -16.36
C LEU A 86 9.11 -5.72 -16.36
N GLN A 87 8.89 -6.99 -16.71
CA GLN A 87 9.96 -7.97 -16.87
C GLN A 87 10.93 -7.58 -17.98
N ASP A 88 10.44 -7.08 -19.10
CA ASP A 88 11.27 -6.63 -20.22
C ASP A 88 12.08 -5.37 -19.88
N ARG A 89 11.49 -4.47 -19.11
CA ARG A 89 12.11 -3.19 -18.75
C ARG A 89 13.11 -3.30 -17.61
N TYR A 90 12.85 -4.18 -16.64
CA TYR A 90 13.66 -4.34 -15.42
C TYR A 90 14.15 -5.79 -15.31
N GLU A 91 15.18 -6.12 -16.07
CA GLU A 91 15.70 -7.50 -16.23
C GLU A 91 16.10 -8.18 -14.92
N ASN A 92 16.64 -7.42 -13.96
CA ASN A 92 17.09 -7.94 -12.68
C ASN A 92 16.03 -7.89 -11.58
N ALA A 93 14.82 -7.45 -11.90
CA ALA A 93 13.74 -7.41 -10.93
C ALA A 93 12.96 -8.72 -10.91
N ASN A 94 12.42 -9.06 -9.76
CA ASN A 94 11.46 -10.16 -9.64
C ASN A 94 10.04 -9.60 -9.83
N VAL A 95 9.36 -10.01 -10.89
CA VAL A 95 8.00 -9.58 -11.19
C VAL A 95 7.05 -10.76 -11.11
N ILE A 96 6.04 -10.66 -10.27
CA ILE A 96 5.01 -11.68 -10.10
C ILE A 96 3.62 -11.11 -10.33
N GLN A 97 2.71 -11.97 -10.73
CA GLN A 97 1.28 -11.73 -10.78
C GLN A 97 0.59 -12.64 -9.77
N PHE A 98 -0.40 -12.12 -9.06
CA PHE A 98 -1.17 -12.92 -8.11
C PHE A 98 -2.59 -12.42 -7.99
N THR A 99 -3.51 -13.31 -7.60
CA THR A 99 -4.90 -12.98 -7.34
C THR A 99 -5.07 -12.61 -5.86
N GLY A 100 -5.67 -11.46 -5.61
CA GLY A 100 -6.04 -11.00 -4.26
C GLY A 100 -7.55 -10.87 -4.11
N PRO A 101 -8.03 -10.47 -2.92
CA PRO A 101 -9.47 -10.33 -2.65
C PRO A 101 -10.18 -9.30 -3.55
N THR A 102 -9.44 -8.33 -4.07
CA THR A 102 -9.99 -7.21 -4.86
C THR A 102 -9.74 -7.33 -6.36
N GLY A 103 -9.02 -8.35 -6.80
CA GLY A 103 -8.69 -8.59 -8.21
C GLY A 103 -7.26 -9.08 -8.41
N GLU A 104 -6.76 -8.88 -9.62
CA GLU A 104 -5.41 -9.28 -9.99
C GLU A 104 -4.39 -8.20 -9.66
N TRP A 105 -3.22 -8.62 -9.21
CA TRP A 105 -2.14 -7.74 -8.78
C TRP A 105 -0.83 -8.09 -9.49
N VAL A 106 -0.01 -7.09 -9.71
CA VAL A 106 1.38 -7.26 -10.13
C VAL A 106 2.29 -6.66 -9.06
N ARG A 107 3.28 -7.43 -8.63
CA ARG A 107 4.32 -6.96 -7.70
C ARG A 107 5.67 -7.03 -8.38
N ILE A 108 6.40 -5.93 -8.33
CA ILE A 108 7.79 -5.88 -8.77
C ILE A 108 8.71 -5.60 -7.58
N ARG A 109 9.69 -6.49 -7.40
CA ARG A 109 10.77 -6.34 -6.43
C ARG A 109 12.05 -6.04 -7.21
N PRO A 110 12.58 -4.83 -7.09
CA PRO A 110 13.87 -4.51 -7.71
C PRO A 110 15.00 -5.34 -7.12
N GLU A 111 16.12 -5.40 -7.81
CA GLU A 111 17.32 -6.04 -7.31
C GLU A 111 17.72 -5.46 -5.94
N GLY A 112 17.97 -6.33 -4.96
CA GLY A 112 18.29 -5.92 -3.59
C GLY A 112 17.13 -5.27 -2.84
N ASP A 113 15.90 -5.31 -3.38
CA ASP A 113 14.74 -4.62 -2.80
C ASP A 113 15.00 -3.12 -2.56
N ASP A 114 15.79 -2.50 -3.42
CA ASP A 114 16.29 -1.12 -3.29
C ASP A 114 15.16 -0.10 -3.38
N LYS A 115 15.10 0.79 -2.39
CA LYS A 115 14.04 1.79 -2.28
C LYS A 115 14.03 2.77 -3.46
N ARG A 116 15.19 3.26 -3.88
CA ARG A 116 15.29 4.26 -4.97
C ARG A 116 14.81 3.67 -6.29
N VAL A 117 15.16 2.41 -6.55
CA VAL A 117 14.70 1.72 -7.75
C VAL A 117 13.19 1.48 -7.67
N ALA A 118 12.67 1.09 -6.50
CA ALA A 118 11.23 0.96 -6.31
C ALA A 118 10.48 2.29 -6.52
N GLU A 119 11.00 3.39 -6.00
CA GLU A 119 10.47 4.74 -6.23
C GLU A 119 10.49 5.13 -7.71
N GLU A 120 11.57 4.81 -8.42
CA GLU A 120 11.67 5.03 -9.87
C GLU A 120 10.61 4.24 -10.64
N VAL A 121 10.48 2.94 -10.33
CA VAL A 121 9.44 2.08 -10.95
C VAL A 121 8.06 2.66 -10.70
N ALA A 122 7.76 3.04 -9.46
CA ALA A 122 6.46 3.60 -9.09
C ALA A 122 6.17 4.90 -9.86
N SER A 123 7.15 5.80 -9.97
CA SER A 123 6.98 7.08 -10.66
C SER A 123 6.80 6.95 -12.18
N LYS A 124 7.36 5.91 -12.78
CA LYS A 124 7.29 5.65 -14.23
C LYS A 124 6.16 4.73 -14.65
N THR A 125 5.45 4.12 -13.71
CA THR A 125 4.36 3.20 -14.00
C THR A 125 3.02 3.92 -13.85
N HIS A 126 2.25 3.92 -14.92
CA HIS A 126 0.91 4.49 -14.98
C HIS A 126 -0.09 3.42 -15.37
N VAL A 127 -1.17 3.33 -14.63
CA VAL A 127 -2.25 2.36 -14.88
C VAL A 127 -3.59 3.09 -14.97
N LYS A 128 -4.48 2.55 -15.80
CA LYS A 128 -5.84 3.09 -15.96
C LYS A 128 -6.79 2.58 -14.90
N GLU A 129 -6.46 1.46 -14.28
CA GLU A 129 -7.29 0.75 -13.31
C GLU A 129 -6.43 0.41 -12.10
N GLY A 130 -6.99 0.61 -10.90
CA GLY A 130 -6.25 0.42 -9.66
C GLY A 130 -5.27 1.55 -9.37
N GLY A 131 -4.21 1.25 -8.66
CA GLY A 131 -3.18 2.20 -8.25
C GLY A 131 -1.78 1.59 -8.27
N VAL A 132 -0.79 2.43 -8.01
CA VAL A 132 0.62 2.05 -7.90
C VAL A 132 1.07 2.38 -6.48
N PHE A 133 1.48 1.35 -5.75
CA PHE A 133 1.79 1.46 -4.32
C PHE A 133 3.23 1.06 -4.03
N LEU A 134 3.96 1.96 -3.37
CA LEU A 134 5.27 1.67 -2.83
C LEU A 134 5.10 0.94 -1.49
N VAL A 135 5.64 -0.27 -1.38
CA VAL A 135 5.41 -1.15 -0.23
C VAL A 135 6.73 -1.54 0.41
N ARG A 136 6.83 -1.34 1.72
CA ARG A 136 7.95 -1.84 2.51
C ARG A 136 7.69 -3.30 2.89
N LEU A 137 8.70 -4.16 2.72
CA LEU A 137 8.58 -5.61 2.92
C LEU A 137 8.92 -6.07 4.35
N ASP A 138 9.60 -5.25 5.13
CA ASP A 138 10.06 -5.59 6.48
C ASP A 138 9.55 -4.64 7.59
#